data_4d4133e88af9722675549ef22c9f8451
#
_entry.id   4d4133e88af9722675549ef22c9f8451
#
_cell.length_a   1.000
_cell.length_b   1.000
_cell.length_c   1.000
_cell.angle_alpha   90.00
_cell.angle_beta   90.00
_cell.angle_gamma   90.00
#
_symmetry.space_group_name_H-M   'P 1'
#
loop_
_entity.id
_entity.type
_entity.pdbx_description
1 polymer ?
#
loop_
_entity_poly.entity_id
_entity_poly.type
_entity_poly.pdbx_seq_one_letter_code
_entity_poly.pdbx_strand_id
1 'polypeptide(L)'
;MTTACGGSLNALVTDTIEQGQAVIEHLRRTGGRASIFVLTKLGNKDLGPRDTPEGVPRLFDLIKPMDARLAPAFFKAVGQTLVAKDLEQANRIAYGKQRWRVVTLSGELIDTSGAMSGGGTRVQRGGMSSKFASDRVEPQVIARYEKESDAAQQDLRSFLAEKSTAQKAVAEIRQRIPEVELAITKIELDVKNGRKRVAEAEKRLLELQCVP
;
A
#
# COMPACT_ATOMS: atom_id res chain seq x y z
N MET A 1 -15.04 23.88 -8.23
CA MET A 1 -14.24 23.03 -7.31
C MET A 1 -13.42 21.99 -8.08
N THR A 2 -14.03 21.05 -8.76
CA THR A 2 -13.31 19.94 -9.42
C THR A 2 -12.20 20.42 -10.35
N THR A 3 -12.49 21.42 -11.20
CA THR A 3 -11.52 22.00 -12.15
C THR A 3 -10.34 22.66 -11.43
N ALA A 4 -10.63 23.41 -10.36
CA ALA A 4 -9.61 24.12 -9.60
C ALA A 4 -8.70 23.18 -8.79
N CYS A 5 -9.25 22.10 -8.22
CA CYS A 5 -8.49 21.17 -7.40
C CYS A 5 -7.77 20.08 -8.21
N GLY A 6 -8.28 19.77 -9.41
CA GLY A 6 -7.72 18.69 -10.23
C GLY A 6 -7.58 17.38 -9.46
N GLY A 7 -6.44 16.73 -9.59
CA GLY A 7 -6.15 15.46 -8.90
C GLY A 7 -6.02 15.55 -7.37
N SER A 8 -5.95 16.76 -6.81
CA SER A 8 -5.81 16.94 -5.35
C SER A 8 -7.06 16.55 -4.56
N LEU A 9 -8.24 16.44 -5.22
CA LEU A 9 -9.46 15.96 -4.55
C LEU A 9 -9.40 14.49 -4.12
N ASN A 10 -8.56 13.71 -4.78
CA ASN A 10 -8.37 12.28 -4.49
C ASN A 10 -7.15 12.04 -3.58
N ALA A 11 -6.55 13.10 -3.05
CA ALA A 11 -5.41 12.96 -2.16
C ALA A 11 -5.86 12.42 -0.79
N LEU A 12 -5.09 11.48 -0.26
CA LEU A 12 -5.23 10.99 1.11
C LEU A 12 -4.64 12.03 2.07
N VAL A 13 -5.24 12.17 3.23
CA VAL A 13 -4.75 13.07 4.27
C VAL A 13 -4.29 12.25 5.46
N THR A 14 -3.06 12.49 5.92
CA THR A 14 -2.48 11.86 7.10
C THR A 14 -2.00 12.92 8.08
N ASP A 15 -2.02 12.62 9.37
CA ASP A 15 -1.55 13.56 10.38
C ASP A 15 -0.02 13.64 10.38
N THR A 16 0.69 12.51 10.31
CA THR A 16 2.14 12.43 10.45
C THR A 16 2.83 11.82 9.21
N ILE A 17 4.16 11.99 9.15
CA ILE A 17 4.98 11.43 8.07
C ILE A 17 4.96 9.91 8.12
N GLU A 18 5.04 9.34 9.31
CA GLU A 18 5.10 7.90 9.54
C GLU A 18 3.84 7.21 8.99
N GLN A 19 2.66 7.81 9.23
CA GLN A 19 1.40 7.36 8.63
C GLN A 19 1.44 7.43 7.10
N GLY A 20 1.96 8.52 6.55
CA GLY A 20 2.12 8.69 5.11
C GLY A 20 3.05 7.64 4.50
N GLN A 21 4.16 7.32 5.16
CA GLN A 21 5.09 6.27 4.74
C GLN A 21 4.44 4.88 4.77
N ALA A 22 3.69 4.58 5.82
CA ALA A 22 2.96 3.30 5.93
C ALA A 22 1.94 3.14 4.79
N VAL A 23 1.22 4.22 4.44
CA VAL A 23 0.31 4.21 3.28
C VAL A 23 1.06 3.97 1.97
N ILE A 24 2.21 4.62 1.75
CA ILE A 24 3.03 4.42 0.54
C ILE A 24 3.49 2.97 0.44
N GLU A 25 3.95 2.39 1.55
CA GLU A 25 4.39 0.99 1.58
C GLU A 25 3.24 0.02 1.28
N HIS A 26 2.06 0.28 1.84
CA HIS A 26 0.85 -0.47 1.52
C HIS A 26 0.51 -0.37 0.02
N LEU A 27 0.53 0.83 -0.54
CA LEU A 27 0.25 1.05 -1.96
C LEU A 27 1.26 0.36 -2.89
N ARG A 28 2.54 0.30 -2.49
CA ARG A 28 3.56 -0.47 -3.24
C ARG A 28 3.23 -1.96 -3.31
N ARG A 29 2.73 -2.53 -2.21
CA ARG A 29 2.36 -3.96 -2.16
C ARG A 29 1.08 -4.26 -2.95
N THR A 30 0.16 -3.32 -3.00
CA THR A 30 -1.14 -3.49 -3.66
C THR A 30 -1.17 -2.97 -5.11
N GLY A 31 -0.08 -2.38 -5.58
CA GLY A 31 0.02 -1.80 -6.94
C GLY A 31 -0.76 -0.49 -7.10
N GLY A 32 -1.21 0.13 -6.01
CA GLY A 32 -1.92 1.40 -6.01
C GLY A 32 -1.00 2.62 -6.12
N ARG A 33 -1.58 3.78 -6.47
CA ARG A 33 -0.92 5.07 -6.46
C ARG A 33 -1.85 6.15 -5.94
N ALA A 34 -1.42 6.95 -4.97
CA ALA A 34 -2.16 8.09 -4.44
C ALA A 34 -1.24 9.26 -4.11
N SER A 35 -1.77 10.48 -4.13
CA SER A 35 -1.12 11.64 -3.53
C SER A 35 -1.47 11.68 -2.04
N ILE A 36 -0.51 12.06 -1.20
CA ILE A 36 -0.70 12.12 0.25
C ILE A 36 -0.36 13.51 0.75
N PHE A 37 -1.26 14.10 1.53
CA PHE A 37 -1.04 15.35 2.25
C PHE A 37 -0.78 15.04 3.73
N VAL A 38 0.39 15.41 4.22
CA VAL A 38 0.77 15.23 5.62
C VAL A 38 0.51 16.53 6.37
N LEU A 39 -0.50 16.57 7.24
CA LEU A 39 -0.99 17.78 7.91
C LEU A 39 0.12 18.50 8.69
N THR A 40 0.94 17.78 9.43
CA THR A 40 2.06 18.38 10.20
C THR A 40 3.12 19.06 9.33
N LYS A 41 3.15 18.78 8.01
CA LYS A 41 4.08 19.38 7.05
C LYS A 41 3.43 20.43 6.16
N LEU A 42 2.10 20.53 6.16
CA LEU A 42 1.40 21.61 5.51
C LEU A 42 1.49 22.84 6.41
N GLY A 43 2.12 23.90 5.91
CA GLY A 43 2.21 25.16 6.67
C GLY A 43 0.86 25.85 6.76
N ASN A 44 0.62 26.55 7.86
CA ASN A 44 -0.55 27.43 8.04
C ASN A 44 -0.33 28.83 7.46
N LYS A 45 0.71 29.03 6.67
CA LYS A 45 1.02 30.29 6.01
C LYS A 45 -0.08 30.57 4.96
N ASP A 46 -0.53 31.79 4.88
CA ASP A 46 -1.51 32.28 3.89
C ASP A 46 -2.97 31.82 4.04
N LEU A 47 -3.35 31.18 5.14
CA LEU A 47 -4.74 30.85 5.41
C LEU A 47 -5.60 32.11 5.77
N GLY A 48 -4.94 33.17 6.23
CA GLY A 48 -5.62 34.41 6.61
C GLY A 48 -6.29 35.14 5.43
N PRO A 49 -7.15 36.13 5.72
CA PRO A 49 -7.76 36.98 4.71
C PRO A 49 -6.70 37.69 3.86
N ARG A 50 -6.99 37.88 2.58
CA ARG A 50 -6.09 38.54 1.65
C ARG A 50 -6.89 39.44 0.72
N ASP A 51 -6.36 40.63 0.44
CA ASP A 51 -6.93 41.50 -0.56
C ASP A 51 -6.81 40.91 -1.95
N THR A 52 -7.92 40.93 -2.66
CA THR A 52 -8.03 40.33 -3.99
C THR A 52 -8.40 41.39 -5.02
N PRO A 53 -7.94 41.30 -6.26
CA PRO A 53 -8.32 42.21 -7.31
C PRO A 53 -9.85 42.14 -7.55
N GLU A 54 -10.44 43.31 -7.83
CA GLU A 54 -11.89 43.49 -8.03
C GLU A 54 -12.78 42.93 -6.86
N GLY A 55 -12.18 42.66 -5.69
CA GLY A 55 -12.90 42.13 -4.54
C GLY A 55 -13.49 40.73 -4.74
N VAL A 56 -13.01 39.98 -5.72
CA VAL A 56 -13.48 38.60 -5.96
C VAL A 56 -13.04 37.66 -4.83
N PRO A 57 -13.89 36.70 -4.42
CA PRO A 57 -13.53 35.80 -3.33
C PRO A 57 -12.46 34.80 -3.76
N ARG A 58 -11.59 34.40 -2.82
CA ARG A 58 -10.75 33.23 -3.00
C ARG A 58 -11.61 31.98 -2.86
N LEU A 59 -11.30 30.97 -3.66
CA LEU A 59 -12.00 29.68 -3.58
C LEU A 59 -11.87 29.05 -2.19
N PHE A 60 -10.72 29.24 -1.54
CA PHE A 60 -10.48 28.74 -0.19
C PHE A 60 -11.45 29.34 0.85
N ASP A 61 -11.75 30.63 0.75
CA ASP A 61 -12.65 31.33 1.70
C ASP A 61 -14.12 30.87 1.58
N LEU A 62 -14.47 30.23 0.47
CA LEU A 62 -15.78 29.65 0.23
C LEU A 62 -15.92 28.22 0.76
N ILE A 63 -14.82 27.62 1.20
CA ILE A 63 -14.80 26.25 1.73
C ILE A 63 -14.97 26.29 3.25
N LYS A 64 -15.93 25.52 3.75
CA LYS A 64 -16.13 25.32 5.19
C LYS A 64 -15.73 23.87 5.52
N PRO A 65 -14.49 23.61 5.99
CA PRO A 65 -14.12 22.28 6.41
C PRO A 65 -14.91 21.87 7.65
N MET A 66 -15.32 20.60 7.75
CA MET A 66 -15.98 20.06 8.95
C MET A 66 -15.04 20.07 10.16
N ASP A 67 -13.75 19.87 9.94
CA ASP A 67 -12.70 19.95 10.95
C ASP A 67 -11.70 21.04 10.55
N ALA A 68 -11.50 22.02 11.41
CA ALA A 68 -10.58 23.12 11.18
C ALA A 68 -9.12 22.65 10.95
N ARG A 69 -8.72 21.50 11.49
CA ARG A 69 -7.40 20.92 11.28
C ARG A 69 -7.14 20.58 9.80
N LEU A 70 -8.18 20.37 9.01
CA LEU A 70 -8.08 20.05 7.59
C LEU A 70 -7.94 21.28 6.69
N ALA A 71 -8.08 22.51 7.23
CA ALA A 71 -7.95 23.74 6.46
C ALA A 71 -6.66 23.83 5.65
N PRO A 72 -5.47 23.45 6.17
CA PRO A 72 -4.24 23.45 5.38
C PRO A 72 -4.28 22.50 4.17
N ALA A 73 -4.95 21.35 4.29
CA ALA A 73 -5.10 20.40 3.19
C ALA A 73 -6.01 20.96 2.08
N PHE A 74 -7.11 21.62 2.45
CA PHE A 74 -7.95 22.33 1.48
C PHE A 74 -7.21 23.48 0.81
N PHE A 75 -6.44 24.25 1.58
CA PHE A 75 -5.62 25.30 1.02
C PHE A 75 -4.55 24.75 0.05
N LYS A 76 -3.94 23.61 0.39
CA LYS A 76 -3.00 22.93 -0.53
C LYS A 76 -3.66 22.52 -1.84
N ALA A 77 -4.93 22.13 -1.80
CA ALA A 77 -5.69 21.69 -2.99
C ALA A 77 -6.09 22.86 -3.89
N VAL A 78 -6.51 24.00 -3.32
CA VAL A 78 -7.05 25.12 -4.09
C VAL A 78 -6.08 26.30 -4.22
N GLY A 79 -5.13 26.43 -3.30
CA GLY A 79 -4.19 27.55 -3.26
C GLY A 79 -4.87 28.90 -3.14
N GLN A 80 -4.29 29.90 -3.79
CA GLN A 80 -4.81 31.26 -3.89
C GLN A 80 -5.77 31.44 -5.09
N THR A 81 -6.43 30.40 -5.54
CA THR A 81 -7.34 30.48 -6.70
C THR A 81 -8.50 31.42 -6.41
N LEU A 82 -8.72 32.38 -7.29
CA LEU A 82 -9.84 33.32 -7.24
C LEU A 82 -11.04 32.78 -8.01
N VAL A 83 -12.25 33.23 -7.63
CA VAL A 83 -13.49 32.83 -8.29
C VAL A 83 -14.06 34.03 -9.03
N ALA A 84 -14.08 33.96 -10.36
CA ALA A 84 -14.69 34.96 -11.23
C ALA A 84 -16.08 34.53 -11.70
N LYS A 85 -16.92 35.48 -12.04
CA LYS A 85 -18.27 35.24 -12.55
C LYS A 85 -18.25 34.60 -13.93
N ASP A 86 -17.41 35.15 -14.81
CA ASP A 86 -17.32 34.78 -16.23
C ASP A 86 -15.87 34.85 -16.71
N LEU A 87 -15.66 34.45 -17.95
CA LEU A 87 -14.34 34.37 -18.58
C LEU A 87 -13.74 35.76 -18.81
N GLU A 88 -14.56 36.81 -19.03
CA GLU A 88 -14.07 38.17 -19.24
C GLU A 88 -13.45 38.72 -17.97
N GLN A 89 -14.12 38.59 -16.83
CA GLN A 89 -13.59 38.96 -15.53
C GLN A 89 -12.34 38.13 -15.19
N ALA A 90 -12.38 36.82 -15.46
CA ALA A 90 -11.25 35.95 -15.23
C ALA A 90 -10.01 36.39 -16.01
N ASN A 91 -10.16 36.77 -17.28
CA ASN A 91 -9.05 37.27 -18.10
C ASN A 91 -8.46 38.57 -17.55
N ARG A 92 -9.29 39.53 -17.15
CA ARG A 92 -8.80 40.80 -16.57
C ARG A 92 -7.97 40.55 -15.31
N ILE A 93 -8.44 39.66 -14.46
CA ILE A 93 -7.76 39.35 -13.18
C ILE A 93 -6.51 38.50 -13.43
N ALA A 94 -6.59 37.43 -14.22
CA ALA A 94 -5.49 36.51 -14.43
C ALA A 94 -4.30 37.13 -15.15
N TYR A 95 -4.55 38.05 -16.11
CA TYR A 95 -3.54 38.69 -16.91
C TYR A 95 -3.25 40.14 -16.46
N GLY A 96 -3.71 40.53 -15.28
CA GLY A 96 -3.42 41.82 -14.68
C GLY A 96 -1.96 42.01 -14.29
N LYS A 97 -1.66 43.09 -13.54
CA LYS A 97 -0.31 43.41 -13.05
C LYS A 97 0.32 42.27 -12.25
N GLN A 98 -0.47 41.62 -11.42
CA GLN A 98 -0.12 40.38 -10.70
C GLN A 98 -0.90 39.24 -11.31
N ARG A 99 -0.22 38.14 -11.62
CA ARG A 99 -0.86 36.95 -12.15
C ARG A 99 -1.55 36.15 -11.05
N TRP A 100 -2.81 35.85 -11.29
CA TRP A 100 -3.60 35.04 -10.38
C TRP A 100 -4.12 33.80 -11.10
N ARG A 101 -4.25 32.74 -10.35
CA ARG A 101 -5.00 31.56 -10.80
C ARG A 101 -6.49 31.85 -10.59
N VAL A 102 -7.29 31.74 -11.62
CA VAL A 102 -8.71 32.14 -11.59
C VAL A 102 -9.55 30.98 -12.13
N VAL A 103 -10.64 30.70 -11.44
CA VAL A 103 -11.67 29.75 -11.90
C VAL A 103 -12.99 30.50 -12.05
N THR A 104 -13.73 30.21 -13.13
CA THR A 104 -15.07 30.78 -13.34
C THR A 104 -16.16 29.88 -12.73
N LEU A 105 -17.36 30.43 -12.58
CA LEU A 105 -18.51 29.65 -12.14
C LEU A 105 -18.93 28.58 -13.18
N SER A 106 -18.63 28.81 -14.46
CA SER A 106 -18.83 27.82 -15.53
C SER A 106 -17.78 26.72 -15.55
N GLY A 107 -16.67 26.89 -14.82
CA GLY A 107 -15.63 25.86 -14.67
C GLY A 107 -14.41 26.03 -15.57
N GLU A 108 -14.28 27.18 -16.27
CA GLU A 108 -13.04 27.51 -16.93
C GLU A 108 -11.96 27.87 -15.88
N LEU A 109 -10.73 27.53 -16.16
CA LEU A 109 -9.57 27.78 -15.29
C LEU A 109 -8.48 28.46 -16.08
N ILE A 110 -7.98 29.56 -15.54
CA ILE A 110 -6.78 30.23 -16.03
C ILE A 110 -5.68 30.06 -14.98
N ASP A 111 -4.61 29.43 -15.36
CA ASP A 111 -3.46 29.22 -14.50
C ASP A 111 -2.49 30.42 -14.53
N THR A 112 -1.70 30.60 -13.48
CA THR A 112 -0.68 31.65 -13.39
C THR A 112 0.38 31.55 -14.47
N SER A 113 0.59 30.38 -15.06
CA SER A 113 1.44 30.15 -16.23
C SER A 113 0.88 30.77 -17.51
N GLY A 114 -0.39 31.17 -17.52
CA GLY A 114 -1.12 31.67 -18.70
C GLY A 114 -1.90 30.58 -19.44
N ALA A 115 -1.79 29.31 -19.01
CA ALA A 115 -2.58 28.24 -19.59
C ALA A 115 -4.06 28.39 -19.23
N MET A 116 -4.92 28.18 -20.21
CA MET A 116 -6.37 28.17 -20.01
C MET A 116 -6.90 26.76 -20.22
N SER A 117 -7.80 26.33 -19.37
CA SER A 117 -8.52 25.07 -19.51
C SER A 117 -10.01 25.31 -19.27
N GLY A 118 -10.85 24.77 -20.14
CA GLY A 118 -12.29 24.96 -20.08
C GLY A 118 -12.94 24.47 -21.34
N GLY A 119 -14.25 24.60 -21.40
CA GLY A 119 -15.03 24.11 -22.52
C GLY A 119 -15.41 22.63 -22.38
N GLY A 120 -16.43 22.25 -23.13
CA GLY A 120 -17.01 20.92 -23.10
C GLY A 120 -18.43 20.92 -22.57
N THR A 121 -19.26 20.11 -23.20
CA THR A 121 -20.67 19.94 -22.84
C THR A 121 -20.88 19.01 -21.64
N ARG A 122 -19.83 18.29 -21.20
CA ARG A 122 -19.87 17.38 -20.06
C ARG A 122 -19.27 18.05 -18.83
N VAL A 123 -20.08 18.26 -17.80
CA VAL A 123 -19.59 18.63 -16.48
C VAL A 123 -18.65 17.53 -16.01
N GLN A 124 -17.37 17.86 -15.79
CA GLN A 124 -16.46 16.95 -15.11
C GLN A 124 -17.00 16.69 -13.69
N ARG A 125 -17.62 15.54 -13.53
CA ARG A 125 -18.02 15.06 -12.20
C ARG A 125 -16.77 14.57 -11.49
N GLY A 126 -16.28 15.38 -10.58
CA GLY A 126 -15.07 15.10 -9.82
C GLY A 126 -15.27 14.20 -8.63
N GLY A 127 -14.20 13.97 -7.88
CA GLY A 127 -14.16 13.18 -6.66
C GLY A 127 -15.05 13.69 -5.51
N MET A 128 -15.65 14.88 -5.62
CA MET A 128 -16.66 15.36 -4.67
C MET A 128 -18.04 14.81 -5.05
N SER A 129 -18.24 13.54 -4.81
CA SER A 129 -19.54 12.90 -4.97
C SER A 129 -20.19 12.69 -3.61
N SER A 130 -21.48 13.02 -3.50
CA SER A 130 -22.29 12.67 -2.33
C SER A 130 -22.40 11.15 -2.08
N LYS A 131 -22.01 10.32 -3.06
CA LYS A 131 -21.91 8.87 -2.90
C LYS A 131 -21.01 8.45 -1.75
N PHE A 132 -19.88 9.17 -1.52
CA PHE A 132 -19.02 8.90 -0.37
C PHE A 132 -19.65 9.26 0.99
N ALA A 133 -20.70 10.07 1.01
CA ALA A 133 -21.46 10.37 2.23
C ALA A 133 -22.51 9.32 2.54
N SER A 134 -23.03 8.62 1.52
CA SER A 134 -24.01 7.54 1.67
C SER A 134 -23.39 6.17 1.93
N ASP A 135 -22.13 5.96 1.51
CA ASP A 135 -21.40 4.71 1.74
C ASP A 135 -20.56 4.75 3.04
N ARG A 136 -21.06 5.43 4.07
CA ARG A 136 -20.50 5.26 5.40
C ARG A 136 -20.75 3.83 5.85
N VAL A 137 -19.73 2.99 5.67
CA VAL A 137 -19.73 1.66 6.26
C VAL A 137 -19.93 1.83 7.77
N GLU A 138 -20.90 1.16 8.34
CA GLU A 138 -21.13 1.24 9.78
C GLU A 138 -19.85 0.85 10.54
N PRO A 139 -19.50 1.58 11.62
CA PRO A 139 -18.30 1.29 12.40
C PRO A 139 -18.23 -0.17 12.88
N GLN A 140 -19.40 -0.79 13.13
CA GLN A 140 -19.50 -2.20 13.51
C GLN A 140 -19.01 -3.16 12.40
N VAL A 141 -19.29 -2.82 11.14
CA VAL A 141 -18.86 -3.61 9.98
C VAL A 141 -17.34 -3.51 9.80
N ILE A 142 -16.78 -2.30 10.01
CA ILE A 142 -15.32 -2.10 9.97
C ILE A 142 -14.65 -2.91 11.08
N ALA A 143 -15.12 -2.79 12.32
CA ALA A 143 -14.57 -3.52 13.47
C ALA A 143 -14.66 -5.05 13.29
N ARG A 144 -15.72 -5.53 12.62
CA ARG A 144 -15.85 -6.95 12.29
C ARG A 144 -14.77 -7.39 11.29
N TYR A 145 -14.58 -6.64 10.19
CA TYR A 145 -13.57 -6.99 9.20
C TYR A 145 -12.13 -6.84 9.73
N GLU A 146 -11.88 -5.87 10.60
CA GLU A 146 -10.60 -5.74 11.30
C GLU A 146 -10.32 -6.99 12.13
N LYS A 147 -11.30 -7.43 12.93
CA LYS A 147 -11.17 -8.65 13.73
C LYS A 147 -10.98 -9.92 12.88
N GLU A 148 -11.71 -10.05 11.78
CA GLU A 148 -11.53 -11.17 10.84
C GLU A 148 -10.14 -11.12 10.18
N SER A 149 -9.65 -9.94 9.83
CA SER A 149 -8.31 -9.74 9.27
C SER A 149 -7.22 -10.12 10.28
N ASP A 150 -7.34 -9.68 11.53
CA ASP A 150 -6.37 -10.00 12.58
C ASP A 150 -6.34 -11.50 12.88
N ALA A 151 -7.51 -12.15 12.94
CA ALA A 151 -7.60 -13.59 13.12
C ALA A 151 -6.91 -14.35 11.96
N ALA A 152 -7.22 -13.97 10.72
CA ALA A 152 -6.58 -14.58 9.54
C ALA A 152 -5.06 -14.36 9.50
N GLN A 153 -4.58 -13.21 9.95
CA GLN A 153 -3.14 -12.95 10.07
C GLN A 153 -2.48 -13.81 11.15
N GLN A 154 -3.17 -14.03 12.26
CA GLN A 154 -2.69 -14.90 13.33
C GLN A 154 -2.61 -16.36 12.86
N ASP A 155 -3.65 -16.85 12.18
CA ASP A 155 -3.66 -18.19 11.60
C ASP A 155 -2.53 -18.36 10.58
N LEU A 156 -2.33 -17.39 9.70
CA LEU A 156 -1.23 -17.42 8.74
C LEU A 156 0.14 -17.52 9.42
N ARG A 157 0.36 -16.79 10.52
CA ARG A 157 1.61 -16.87 11.28
C ARG A 157 1.82 -18.25 11.90
N SER A 158 0.76 -18.87 12.46
CA SER A 158 0.84 -20.23 13.03
C SER A 158 1.15 -21.26 11.96
N PHE A 159 0.48 -21.22 10.82
CA PHE A 159 0.75 -22.13 9.69
C PHE A 159 2.16 -21.95 9.12
N LEU A 160 2.68 -20.75 9.06
CA LEU A 160 4.06 -20.51 8.62
C LEU A 160 5.09 -21.09 9.62
N ALA A 161 4.81 -21.03 10.91
CA ALA A 161 5.65 -21.64 11.93
C ALA A 161 5.60 -23.17 11.84
N GLU A 162 4.43 -23.78 11.71
CA GLU A 162 4.27 -25.22 11.51
C GLU A 162 4.96 -25.71 10.23
N LYS A 163 4.79 -24.97 9.14
CA LYS A 163 5.49 -25.28 7.88
C LYS A 163 7.02 -25.26 8.07
N SER A 164 7.55 -24.28 8.80
CA SER A 164 8.98 -24.18 9.06
C SER A 164 9.49 -25.36 9.88
N THR A 165 8.75 -25.78 10.93
CA THR A 165 9.12 -26.97 11.73
C THR A 165 9.07 -28.25 10.93
N ALA A 166 8.02 -28.45 10.14
CA ALA A 166 7.91 -29.60 9.24
C ALA A 166 9.03 -29.66 8.20
N GLN A 167 9.40 -28.52 7.63
CA GLN A 167 10.53 -28.44 6.67
C GLN A 167 11.86 -28.83 7.31
N LYS A 168 12.11 -28.42 8.57
CA LYS A 168 13.32 -28.82 9.32
C LYS A 168 13.34 -30.34 9.56
N ALA A 169 12.21 -30.90 10.01
CA ALA A 169 12.10 -32.34 10.23
C ALA A 169 12.35 -33.16 8.95
N VAL A 170 11.81 -32.70 7.81
CA VAL A 170 12.08 -33.33 6.51
C VAL A 170 13.56 -33.23 6.14
N ALA A 171 14.20 -32.09 6.40
CA ALA A 171 15.64 -31.94 6.11
C ALA A 171 16.49 -32.88 6.97
N GLU A 172 16.18 -33.03 8.25
CA GLU A 172 16.87 -33.96 9.16
C GLU A 172 16.71 -35.41 8.71
N ILE A 173 15.49 -35.81 8.34
CA ILE A 173 15.24 -37.16 7.83
C ILE A 173 16.05 -37.41 6.55
N ARG A 174 16.07 -36.47 5.63
CA ARG A 174 16.84 -36.56 4.38
C ARG A 174 18.35 -36.71 4.61
N GLN A 175 18.90 -36.12 5.66
CA GLN A 175 20.30 -36.30 6.04
C GLN A 175 20.56 -37.69 6.62
N ARG A 176 19.62 -38.24 7.40
CA ARG A 176 19.78 -39.56 8.04
C ARG A 176 19.60 -40.72 7.07
N ILE A 177 18.83 -40.56 6.00
CA ILE A 177 18.59 -41.64 5.02
C ILE A 177 19.92 -42.22 4.50
N PRO A 178 20.88 -41.44 3.91
CA PRO A 178 22.12 -42.00 3.38
C PRO A 178 23.01 -42.63 4.45
N GLU A 179 22.97 -42.16 5.69
CA GLU A 179 23.71 -42.75 6.80
C GLU A 179 23.21 -44.17 7.12
N VAL A 180 21.86 -44.30 7.16
CA VAL A 180 21.20 -45.61 7.39
C VAL A 180 21.45 -46.55 6.22
N GLU A 181 21.36 -46.08 4.98
CA GLU A 181 21.65 -46.87 3.77
C GLU A 181 23.08 -47.43 3.78
N LEU A 182 24.04 -46.59 4.16
CA LEU A 182 25.44 -46.98 4.28
C LEU A 182 25.62 -48.02 5.40
N ALA A 183 24.96 -47.84 6.53
CA ALA A 183 25.00 -48.82 7.62
C ALA A 183 24.39 -50.17 7.21
N ILE A 184 23.27 -50.17 6.48
CA ILE A 184 22.67 -51.41 5.93
C ILE A 184 23.62 -52.10 4.99
N THR A 185 24.22 -51.41 4.04
CA THR A 185 25.19 -51.97 3.08
C THR A 185 26.39 -52.58 3.79
N LYS A 186 26.88 -51.96 4.85
CA LYS A 186 27.98 -52.50 5.66
C LYS A 186 27.58 -53.78 6.37
N ILE A 187 26.42 -53.79 7.02
CA ILE A 187 25.88 -55.01 7.70
C ILE A 187 25.68 -56.14 6.71
N GLU A 188 25.13 -55.88 5.54
CA GLU A 188 24.95 -56.90 4.50
C GLU A 188 26.30 -57.52 4.07
N LEU A 189 27.33 -56.69 3.91
CA LEU A 189 28.65 -57.15 3.57
C LEU A 189 29.25 -58.01 4.70
N ASP A 190 29.08 -57.58 5.95
CA ASP A 190 29.56 -58.33 7.12
C ASP A 190 28.85 -59.67 7.28
N VAL A 191 27.54 -59.72 7.06
CA VAL A 191 26.76 -60.99 7.04
C VAL A 191 27.23 -61.90 5.94
N LYS A 192 27.48 -61.37 4.73
CA LYS A 192 27.97 -62.15 3.60
C LYS A 192 29.36 -62.75 3.87
N ASN A 193 30.24 -61.95 4.44
CA ASN A 193 31.58 -62.39 4.82
C ASN A 193 31.55 -63.43 5.97
N GLY A 194 30.68 -63.19 6.96
CA GLY A 194 30.45 -64.12 8.07
C GLY A 194 29.97 -65.48 7.57
N ARG A 195 29.00 -65.50 6.67
CA ARG A 195 28.53 -66.76 6.04
C ARG A 195 29.60 -67.52 5.29
N LYS A 196 30.49 -66.82 4.54
CA LYS A 196 31.61 -67.44 3.86
C LYS A 196 32.58 -68.07 4.88
N ARG A 197 32.91 -67.34 5.94
CA ARG A 197 33.78 -67.87 7.01
C ARG A 197 33.25 -69.09 7.69
N VAL A 198 31.92 -69.10 7.98
CA VAL A 198 31.27 -70.29 8.55
C VAL A 198 31.36 -71.47 7.59
N ALA A 199 31.00 -71.31 6.31
CA ALA A 199 31.10 -72.38 5.32
C ALA A 199 32.53 -72.90 5.14
N GLU A 200 33.52 -72.03 5.16
CA GLU A 200 34.95 -72.44 5.11
C GLU A 200 35.35 -73.23 6.36
N ALA A 201 34.87 -72.80 7.56
CA ALA A 201 35.16 -73.50 8.81
C ALA A 201 34.48 -74.91 8.83
N GLU A 202 33.24 -74.98 8.38
CA GLU A 202 32.51 -76.25 8.24
C GLU A 202 33.20 -77.21 7.28
N LYS A 203 33.67 -76.72 6.15
CA LYS A 203 34.48 -77.52 5.19
C LYS A 203 35.74 -78.05 5.82
N ARG A 204 36.51 -77.21 6.52
CA ARG A 204 37.76 -77.63 7.23
C ARG A 204 37.49 -78.69 8.30
N LEU A 205 36.35 -78.55 9.03
CA LEU A 205 35.95 -79.48 10.06
C LEU A 205 35.60 -80.86 9.47
N LEU A 206 34.93 -80.88 8.33
CA LEU A 206 34.66 -82.11 7.56
C LEU A 206 35.98 -82.80 7.06
N GLU A 207 36.91 -82.01 6.55
CA GLU A 207 38.20 -82.46 6.10
C GLU A 207 39.00 -83.11 7.25
N LEU A 208 38.95 -82.53 8.45
CA LEU A 208 39.61 -83.04 9.64
C LEU A 208 38.93 -84.32 10.21
N GLN A 209 37.62 -84.49 10.00
CA GLN A 209 36.91 -85.70 10.40
C GLN A 209 37.09 -86.89 9.44
N CYS A 210 37.57 -86.62 8.22
CA CYS A 210 37.83 -87.66 7.21
C CYS A 210 39.31 -88.17 7.19
N VAL A 211 40.13 -87.78 8.17
CA VAL A 211 41.53 -88.34 8.30
C VAL A 211 41.44 -89.59 9.19
N PRO A 212 41.80 -90.74 8.68
CA PRO A 212 41.76 -92.01 9.40
C PRO A 212 42.72 -92.10 10.56
#